data_ccd36dd86f7d1f6dbe224be9576c8461
#
_entry.id   ccd36dd86f7d1f6dbe224be9576c8461
#
_cell.length_a   1.000
_cell.length_b   1.000
_cell.length_c   1.000
_cell.angle_alpha   90.00
_cell.angle_beta   90.00
_cell.angle_gamma   90.00
#
_symmetry.space_group_name_H-M   'P 1'
#
loop_
_entity.id
_entity.type
_entity.pdbx_description
1 polymer ?
#
loop_
_entity_poly.entity_id
_entity_poly.type
_entity_poly.pdbx_seq_one_letter_code
_entity_poly.pdbx_strand_id
1 'polypeptide(L)'
;MTAQTTIYQPQGTGIIRGSTLILIAFATAFFPRLLNSMGFPAPINFIHFAVVPLACGIVLVQTRIKDKQQIAITKSILGGLGVFFSVTIVSAVVNGAGAINAVLDFLLLTEWLLLLLAIMAIPITPTGFQHLKKWILGFGFSNLFLALTQRLLLQLHILKQHQPLTLEDNIQGVFYVSSGGHVVSSNVSVLFCVYFCVNAKKVPLWMRIGVPYLTLMQILFADAKQVLLVAILAWVLLILSRVKNIVKTLQYALIASIVISIFWWCIWNVDAFEPYRTWIRPEIYGPDGDATVQKETAFRLIPHYYQSLLNWFFGLGPGHTIGRLGGWMIRDYAALLVPLGATTHPVTQEVWNVWNGSYLDSSLFSPFWGWAGIWGDLGYAGLAAYLYLCLLVWVKLCPDNCSRFMFLNIVVNGFIFTLTEEPGFMLSIAALIGLQWQERQVKQMQHYETLYATGRAKSLVEVEPN
;
A
#
# COMPACT_ATOMS: atom_id res chain seq x y z
N MET A 1 -26.13 -27.52 19.65
CA MET A 1 -24.73 -27.47 19.19
C MET A 1 -23.88 -26.82 20.25
N THR A 2 -23.10 -27.61 21.01
CA THR A 2 -22.24 -27.15 22.10
C THR A 2 -21.16 -26.19 21.52
N ALA A 3 -21.22 -24.93 21.90
CA ALA A 3 -20.15 -23.97 21.66
C ALA A 3 -18.89 -24.48 22.39
N GLN A 4 -17.99 -25.12 21.66
CA GLN A 4 -16.69 -25.48 22.21
C GLN A 4 -15.93 -24.16 22.41
N THR A 5 -15.89 -23.69 23.65
CA THR A 5 -14.92 -22.72 24.14
C THR A 5 -13.53 -23.23 23.82
N THR A 6 -12.92 -22.72 22.79
CA THR A 6 -11.52 -23.00 22.49
C THR A 6 -10.68 -22.30 23.55
N ILE A 7 -10.38 -23.05 24.64
CA ILE A 7 -9.38 -22.64 25.63
C ILE A 7 -8.09 -22.39 24.82
N TYR A 8 -7.60 -21.18 24.87
CA TYR A 8 -6.33 -20.77 24.29
C TYR A 8 -5.22 -21.65 24.88
N GLN A 9 -4.76 -22.65 24.13
CA GLN A 9 -3.53 -23.36 24.49
C GLN A 9 -2.35 -22.50 24.05
N PRO A 10 -1.43 -22.13 24.95
CA PRO A 10 -0.21 -21.44 24.57
C PRO A 10 0.52 -22.32 23.56
N GLN A 11 0.93 -21.68 22.46
CA GLN A 11 1.72 -22.35 21.41
C GLN A 11 2.94 -23.02 22.02
N GLY A 12 3.20 -24.27 21.61
CA GLY A 12 4.45 -24.94 21.86
C GLY A 12 5.62 -24.04 21.40
N THR A 13 6.70 -24.11 22.12
CA THR A 13 7.94 -23.33 21.93
C THR A 13 8.57 -23.61 20.58
N GLY A 14 8.02 -23.06 19.52
CA GLY A 14 8.73 -22.92 18.24
C GLY A 14 9.89 -21.93 18.44
N ILE A 15 10.99 -22.13 17.72
CA ILE A 15 12.24 -21.34 17.83
C ILE A 15 11.96 -19.83 17.63
N ILE A 16 10.96 -19.47 16.81
CA ILE A 16 10.59 -18.07 16.54
C ILE A 16 9.06 -17.90 16.67
N ARG A 17 8.62 -16.88 17.41
CA ARG A 17 7.19 -16.54 17.53
C ARG A 17 6.65 -16.00 16.21
N GLY A 18 5.43 -16.37 15.81
CA GLY A 18 4.80 -15.89 14.57
C GLY A 18 4.74 -14.36 14.45
N SER A 19 4.51 -13.63 15.57
CA SER A 19 4.56 -12.17 15.59
C SER A 19 5.94 -11.60 15.26
N THR A 20 7.03 -12.27 15.66
CA THR A 20 8.40 -11.88 15.32
C THR A 20 8.68 -12.11 13.83
N LEU A 21 8.22 -13.22 13.26
CA LEU A 21 8.33 -13.48 11.80
C LEU A 21 7.63 -12.38 10.99
N ILE A 22 6.44 -11.96 11.41
CA ILE A 22 5.71 -10.85 10.76
C ILE A 22 6.49 -9.54 10.83
N LEU A 23 7.06 -9.22 12.00
CA LEU A 23 7.88 -8.01 12.17
C LEU A 23 9.13 -8.04 11.29
N ILE A 24 9.80 -9.19 11.19
CA ILE A 24 10.94 -9.37 10.29
C ILE A 24 10.49 -9.21 8.83
N ALA A 25 9.41 -9.88 8.42
CA ALA A 25 8.88 -9.78 7.07
C ALA A 25 8.55 -8.32 6.72
N PHE A 26 7.87 -7.60 7.58
CA PHE A 26 7.57 -6.18 7.36
C PHE A 26 8.84 -5.32 7.32
N ALA A 27 9.81 -5.55 8.21
CA ALA A 27 11.07 -4.82 8.25
C ALA A 27 11.90 -5.00 6.97
N THR A 28 11.87 -6.20 6.35
CA THR A 28 12.60 -6.48 5.11
C THR A 28 12.06 -5.75 3.88
N ALA A 29 10.82 -5.23 3.94
CA ALA A 29 10.27 -4.36 2.91
C ALA A 29 10.38 -2.87 3.29
N PHE A 30 10.48 -2.58 4.58
CA PHE A 30 10.40 -1.21 5.10
C PHE A 30 11.76 -0.51 5.15
N PHE A 31 12.84 -1.22 5.54
CA PHE A 31 14.15 -0.62 5.77
C PHE A 31 15.24 -0.88 4.72
N PRO A 32 15.08 -1.72 3.67
CA PRO A 32 16.18 -2.04 2.77
C PRO A 32 16.81 -0.83 2.08
N ARG A 33 16.00 0.15 1.68
CA ARG A 33 16.50 1.37 1.04
C ARG A 33 17.44 2.15 1.96
N LEU A 34 17.08 2.26 3.24
CA LEU A 34 17.95 2.89 4.23
C LEU A 34 19.26 2.12 4.39
N LEU A 35 19.20 0.79 4.49
CA LEU A 35 20.40 -0.04 4.58
C LEU A 35 21.26 0.07 3.32
N ASN A 36 20.65 0.05 2.14
CA ASN A 36 21.35 0.24 0.88
C ASN A 36 22.07 1.61 0.83
N SER A 37 21.45 2.67 1.32
CA SER A 37 22.09 4.00 1.40
C SER A 37 23.27 4.05 2.39
N MET A 38 23.32 3.12 3.33
CA MET A 38 24.44 2.95 4.28
C MET A 38 25.56 2.05 3.73
N GLY A 39 25.49 1.65 2.45
CA GLY A 39 26.53 0.86 1.77
C GLY A 39 26.24 -0.65 1.68
N PHE A 40 25.07 -1.12 2.10
CA PHE A 40 24.71 -2.52 1.84
C PHE A 40 24.47 -2.76 0.34
N PRO A 41 24.78 -3.95 -0.20
CA PRO A 41 24.59 -4.27 -1.61
C PRO A 41 23.13 -4.12 -2.07
N ALA A 42 22.92 -3.64 -3.30
CA ALA A 42 21.60 -3.42 -3.89
C ALA A 42 20.63 -4.61 -3.82
N PRO A 43 21.07 -5.90 -3.90
CA PRO A 43 20.17 -7.04 -3.73
C PRO A 43 19.39 -7.08 -2.41
N ILE A 44 19.79 -6.34 -1.36
CA ILE A 44 19.03 -6.23 -0.11
C ILE A 44 17.60 -5.70 -0.36
N ASN A 45 17.41 -4.89 -1.41
CA ASN A 45 16.11 -4.36 -1.78
C ASN A 45 15.13 -5.43 -2.31
N PHE A 46 15.59 -6.65 -2.56
CA PHE A 46 14.79 -7.78 -3.04
C PHE A 46 14.53 -8.84 -1.97
N ILE A 47 15.10 -8.70 -0.77
CA ILE A 47 15.04 -9.73 0.26
C ILE A 47 13.59 -10.00 0.73
N HIS A 48 12.73 -8.98 0.68
CA HIS A 48 11.32 -9.10 1.04
C HIS A 48 10.58 -10.11 0.16
N PHE A 49 10.90 -10.24 -1.13
CA PHE A 49 10.29 -11.20 -2.05
C PHE A 49 10.48 -12.66 -1.61
N ALA A 50 11.51 -12.96 -0.85
CA ALA A 50 11.70 -14.28 -0.25
C ALA A 50 11.12 -14.36 1.17
N VAL A 51 11.38 -13.33 2.00
CA VAL A 51 11.06 -13.38 3.43
C VAL A 51 9.56 -13.28 3.69
N VAL A 52 8.81 -12.44 2.95
CA VAL A 52 7.37 -12.27 3.18
C VAL A 52 6.58 -13.53 2.81
N PRO A 53 6.74 -14.15 1.63
CA PRO A 53 6.09 -15.42 1.30
C PRO A 53 6.48 -16.55 2.28
N LEU A 54 7.75 -16.64 2.64
CA LEU A 54 8.23 -17.65 3.58
C LEU A 54 7.60 -17.47 4.98
N ALA A 55 7.58 -16.23 5.51
CA ALA A 55 6.96 -15.92 6.79
C ALA A 55 5.46 -16.23 6.77
N CYS A 56 4.77 -15.88 5.69
CA CYS A 56 3.36 -16.21 5.51
C CYS A 56 3.14 -17.73 5.50
N GLY A 57 3.90 -18.46 4.72
CA GLY A 57 3.83 -19.93 4.65
C GLY A 57 4.04 -20.58 6.02
N ILE A 58 5.09 -20.19 6.75
CA ILE A 58 5.39 -20.70 8.09
C ILE A 58 4.22 -20.40 9.05
N VAL A 59 3.73 -19.15 9.07
CA VAL A 59 2.62 -18.77 9.96
C VAL A 59 1.35 -19.54 9.64
N LEU A 60 0.99 -19.69 8.36
CA LEU A 60 -0.22 -20.42 7.96
C LEU A 60 -0.15 -21.90 8.30
N VAL A 61 1.02 -22.54 8.14
CA VAL A 61 1.23 -23.95 8.49
C VAL A 61 1.22 -24.17 10.01
N GLN A 62 1.84 -23.27 10.77
CA GLN A 62 1.91 -23.37 12.23
C GLN A 62 0.58 -23.05 12.92
N THR A 63 -0.29 -22.29 12.24
CA THR A 63 -1.54 -21.83 12.85
C THR A 63 -2.59 -22.93 12.88
N ARG A 64 -2.99 -23.34 14.08
CA ARG A 64 -4.06 -24.32 14.32
C ARG A 64 -5.41 -23.65 14.68
N ILE A 65 -5.74 -22.54 14.01
CA ILE A 65 -6.99 -21.81 14.30
C ILE A 65 -8.19 -22.58 13.74
N LYS A 66 -9.25 -22.63 14.56
CA LYS A 66 -10.53 -23.27 14.20
C LYS A 66 -11.65 -22.25 13.91
N ASP A 67 -11.32 -20.96 13.78
CA ASP A 67 -12.32 -19.96 13.41
C ASP A 67 -12.74 -20.13 11.95
N LYS A 68 -14.01 -20.52 11.76
CA LYS A 68 -14.59 -20.77 10.44
C LYS A 68 -14.54 -19.55 9.53
N GLN A 69 -14.76 -18.33 10.08
CA GLN A 69 -14.76 -17.11 9.31
C GLN A 69 -13.34 -16.79 8.78
N GLN A 70 -12.34 -16.90 9.65
CA GLN A 70 -10.95 -16.67 9.26
C GLN A 70 -10.48 -17.69 8.21
N ILE A 71 -10.81 -18.98 8.39
CA ILE A 71 -10.49 -20.02 7.41
C ILE A 71 -11.14 -19.74 6.06
N ALA A 72 -12.41 -19.32 6.04
CA ALA A 72 -13.13 -19.01 4.81
C ALA A 72 -12.49 -17.81 4.08
N ILE A 73 -12.13 -16.75 4.80
CA ILE A 73 -11.44 -15.58 4.23
C ILE A 73 -10.08 -15.99 3.67
N THR A 74 -9.29 -16.73 4.45
CA THR A 74 -7.96 -17.20 4.04
C THR A 74 -8.04 -18.04 2.77
N LYS A 75 -8.97 -19.01 2.70
CA LYS A 75 -9.18 -19.82 1.50
C LYS A 75 -9.59 -18.99 0.29
N SER A 76 -10.46 -17.98 0.47
CA SER A 76 -10.91 -17.12 -0.62
C SER A 76 -9.75 -16.29 -1.18
N ILE A 77 -8.91 -15.72 -0.31
CA ILE A 77 -7.75 -14.93 -0.75
C ILE A 77 -6.70 -15.84 -1.41
N LEU A 78 -6.38 -17.00 -0.82
CA LEU A 78 -5.43 -17.95 -1.42
C LEU A 78 -5.94 -18.48 -2.78
N GLY A 79 -7.24 -18.74 -2.91
CA GLY A 79 -7.85 -19.12 -4.18
C GLY A 79 -7.72 -18.01 -5.22
N GLY A 80 -8.02 -16.76 -4.84
CA GLY A 80 -7.84 -15.58 -5.70
C GLY A 80 -6.38 -15.37 -6.11
N LEU A 81 -5.43 -15.55 -5.18
CA LEU A 81 -3.99 -15.52 -5.49
C LEU A 81 -3.58 -16.59 -6.48
N GLY A 82 -4.14 -17.81 -6.35
CA GLY A 82 -3.91 -18.89 -7.31
C GLY A 82 -4.41 -18.54 -8.71
N VAL A 83 -5.61 -17.96 -8.81
CA VAL A 83 -6.15 -17.48 -10.10
C VAL A 83 -5.28 -16.38 -10.69
N PHE A 84 -4.90 -15.38 -9.89
CA PHE A 84 -4.07 -14.27 -10.34
C PHE A 84 -2.69 -14.76 -10.81
N PHE A 85 -2.06 -15.67 -10.06
CA PHE A 85 -0.80 -16.31 -10.46
C PHE A 85 -0.92 -17.07 -11.80
N SER A 86 -2.02 -17.83 -11.97
CA SER A 86 -2.27 -18.55 -13.24
C SER A 86 -2.38 -17.59 -14.42
N VAL A 87 -3.09 -16.44 -14.24
CA VAL A 87 -3.19 -15.41 -15.28
C VAL A 87 -1.82 -14.82 -15.59
N THR A 88 -1.00 -14.52 -14.56
CA THR A 88 0.37 -13.99 -14.75
C THR A 88 1.25 -14.96 -15.54
N ILE A 89 1.19 -16.25 -15.22
CA ILE A 89 1.95 -17.27 -15.97
C ILE A 89 1.45 -17.37 -17.43
N VAL A 90 0.13 -17.39 -17.65
CA VAL A 90 -0.43 -17.43 -19.02
C VAL A 90 0.02 -16.20 -19.81
N SER A 91 -0.06 -15.01 -19.21
CA SER A 91 0.42 -13.76 -19.81
C SER A 91 1.91 -13.86 -20.18
N ALA A 92 2.75 -14.37 -19.27
CA ALA A 92 4.18 -14.53 -19.53
C ALA A 92 4.46 -15.50 -20.70
N VAL A 93 3.78 -16.63 -20.75
CA VAL A 93 3.97 -17.64 -21.79
C VAL A 93 3.50 -17.12 -23.16
N VAL A 94 2.33 -16.47 -23.21
CA VAL A 94 1.76 -15.93 -24.46
C VAL A 94 2.65 -14.84 -25.06
N ASN A 95 3.28 -14.03 -24.23
CA ASN A 95 4.06 -12.88 -24.68
C ASN A 95 5.59 -13.08 -24.59
N GLY A 96 6.06 -14.29 -24.28
CA GLY A 96 7.49 -14.58 -24.17
C GLY A 96 8.21 -13.81 -23.06
N ALA A 97 7.50 -13.41 -22.02
CA ALA A 97 8.11 -12.74 -20.87
C ALA A 97 8.90 -13.74 -20.02
N GLY A 98 10.01 -13.29 -19.45
CA GLY A 98 10.88 -14.13 -18.62
C GLY A 98 10.16 -14.68 -17.39
N ALA A 99 10.55 -15.87 -16.94
CA ALA A 99 10.00 -16.47 -15.72
C ALA A 99 10.21 -15.55 -14.49
N ILE A 100 11.34 -14.87 -14.43
CA ILE A 100 11.64 -13.91 -13.34
C ILE A 100 10.70 -12.70 -13.39
N ASN A 101 10.29 -12.24 -14.60
CA ASN A 101 9.29 -11.21 -14.74
C ASN A 101 7.96 -11.64 -14.10
N ALA A 102 7.49 -12.86 -14.43
CA ALA A 102 6.24 -13.39 -13.91
C ALA A 102 6.25 -13.50 -12.36
N VAL A 103 7.36 -13.99 -11.80
CA VAL A 103 7.52 -14.14 -10.35
C VAL A 103 7.56 -12.77 -9.64
N LEU A 104 8.35 -11.83 -10.16
CA LEU A 104 8.49 -10.52 -9.54
C LEU A 104 7.21 -9.69 -9.66
N ASP A 105 6.55 -9.71 -10.82
CA ASP A 105 5.29 -8.99 -11.03
C ASP A 105 4.18 -9.52 -10.11
N PHE A 106 4.05 -10.86 -10.03
CA PHE A 106 3.13 -11.49 -9.09
C PHE A 106 3.43 -11.07 -7.65
N LEU A 107 4.69 -11.09 -7.21
CA LEU A 107 5.05 -10.74 -5.83
C LEU A 107 4.86 -9.25 -5.56
N LEU A 108 5.26 -8.35 -6.47
CA LEU A 108 5.05 -6.91 -6.33
C LEU A 108 3.57 -6.56 -6.08
N LEU A 109 2.68 -7.23 -6.80
CA LEU A 109 1.24 -6.98 -6.68
C LEU A 109 0.57 -7.70 -5.52
N THR A 110 1.12 -8.83 -5.03
CA THR A 110 0.40 -9.69 -4.07
C THR A 110 1.07 -9.86 -2.71
N GLU A 111 2.30 -9.43 -2.55
CA GLU A 111 3.08 -9.60 -1.31
C GLU A 111 2.36 -9.00 -0.09
N TRP A 112 1.68 -7.87 -0.26
CA TRP A 112 0.89 -7.25 0.80
C TRP A 112 -0.28 -8.12 1.27
N LEU A 113 -0.90 -8.91 0.37
CA LEU A 113 -1.94 -9.88 0.72
C LEU A 113 -1.35 -11.03 1.53
N LEU A 114 -0.15 -11.48 1.20
CA LEU A 114 0.55 -12.53 1.95
C LEU A 114 0.86 -12.05 3.38
N LEU A 115 1.36 -10.83 3.54
CA LEU A 115 1.61 -10.26 4.87
C LEU A 115 0.30 -10.09 5.65
N LEU A 116 -0.77 -9.61 5.01
CA LEU A 116 -2.08 -9.46 5.62
C LEU A 116 -2.64 -10.81 6.11
N LEU A 117 -2.54 -11.86 5.30
CA LEU A 117 -2.90 -13.22 5.69
C LEU A 117 -2.10 -13.72 6.89
N ALA A 118 -0.79 -13.49 6.91
CA ALA A 118 0.07 -13.86 8.02
C ALA A 118 -0.35 -13.15 9.32
N ILE A 119 -0.61 -11.84 9.27
CA ILE A 119 -1.06 -11.08 10.44
C ILE A 119 -2.43 -11.58 10.93
N MET A 120 -3.35 -11.88 10.01
CA MET A 120 -4.66 -12.41 10.37
C MET A 120 -4.58 -13.80 11.00
N ALA A 121 -3.65 -14.62 10.53
CA ALA A 121 -3.55 -16.03 10.93
C ALA A 121 -2.95 -16.23 12.33
N ILE A 122 -2.10 -15.33 12.81
CA ILE A 122 -1.48 -15.53 14.13
C ILE A 122 -2.49 -15.48 15.26
N PRO A 123 -2.52 -16.50 16.13
CA PRO A 123 -3.21 -16.41 17.40
C PRO A 123 -2.44 -15.48 18.32
N ILE A 124 -3.05 -14.37 18.71
CA ILE A 124 -2.35 -13.36 19.49
C ILE A 124 -3.07 -13.07 20.80
N THR A 125 -2.31 -13.07 21.90
CA THR A 125 -2.80 -12.61 23.21
C THR A 125 -2.94 -11.10 23.25
N PRO A 126 -3.75 -10.52 24.15
CA PRO A 126 -3.84 -9.06 24.30
C PRO A 126 -2.47 -8.39 24.51
N THR A 127 -1.58 -8.99 25.28
CA THR A 127 -0.21 -8.48 25.51
C THR A 127 0.66 -8.59 24.26
N GLY A 128 0.59 -9.74 23.56
CA GLY A 128 1.28 -9.95 22.27
C GLY A 128 0.82 -8.97 21.19
N PHE A 129 -0.48 -8.69 21.14
CA PHE A 129 -1.05 -7.69 20.24
C PHE A 129 -0.48 -6.28 20.52
N GLN A 130 -0.43 -5.85 21.80
CA GLN A 130 0.15 -4.55 22.14
C GLN A 130 1.63 -4.46 21.77
N HIS A 131 2.38 -5.55 21.92
CA HIS A 131 3.78 -5.62 21.50
C HIS A 131 3.92 -5.49 19.98
N LEU A 132 3.17 -6.27 19.18
CA LEU A 132 3.16 -6.19 17.72
C LEU A 132 2.77 -4.78 17.24
N LYS A 133 1.69 -4.23 17.80
CA LYS A 133 1.21 -2.87 17.49
C LYS A 133 2.28 -1.82 17.78
N LYS A 134 2.96 -1.90 18.94
CA LYS A 134 4.03 -0.96 19.32
C LYS A 134 5.18 -0.97 18.30
N TRP A 135 5.62 -2.15 17.85
CA TRP A 135 6.72 -2.25 16.89
C TRP A 135 6.32 -1.74 15.49
N ILE A 136 5.15 -2.13 14.99
CA ILE A 136 4.65 -1.66 13.68
C ILE A 136 4.51 -0.13 13.69
N LEU A 137 3.92 0.45 14.75
CA LEU A 137 3.83 1.91 14.90
C LEU A 137 5.22 2.54 15.04
N GLY A 138 6.14 1.89 15.75
CA GLY A 138 7.53 2.32 15.87
C GLY A 138 8.21 2.45 14.50
N PHE A 139 7.99 1.51 13.59
CA PHE A 139 8.51 1.59 12.21
C PHE A 139 7.93 2.78 11.46
N GLY A 140 6.60 2.98 11.50
CA GLY A 140 5.96 4.12 10.85
C GLY A 140 6.46 5.46 11.40
N PHE A 141 6.59 5.59 12.71
CA PHE A 141 7.12 6.82 13.33
C PHE A 141 8.62 7.01 13.11
N SER A 142 9.40 5.93 12.96
CA SER A 142 10.82 6.06 12.58
C SER A 142 10.95 6.68 11.19
N ASN A 143 10.05 6.35 10.24
CA ASN A 143 10.00 7.00 8.93
C ASN A 143 9.77 8.51 9.06
N LEU A 144 8.74 8.93 9.80
CA LEU A 144 8.41 10.34 10.03
C LEU A 144 9.59 11.07 10.69
N PHE A 145 10.17 10.50 11.74
CA PHE A 145 11.30 11.08 12.45
C PHE A 145 12.53 11.24 11.55
N LEU A 146 12.88 10.20 10.79
CA LEU A 146 14.00 10.26 9.86
C LEU A 146 13.80 11.30 8.76
N ALA A 147 12.59 11.41 8.19
CA ALA A 147 12.31 12.41 7.17
C ALA A 147 12.48 13.84 7.70
N LEU A 148 11.98 14.14 8.90
CA LEU A 148 12.16 15.45 9.51
C LEU A 148 13.64 15.72 9.87
N THR A 149 14.36 14.69 10.32
CA THR A 149 15.79 14.78 10.59
C THR A 149 16.59 15.00 9.30
N GLN A 150 16.26 14.32 8.21
CA GLN A 150 16.87 14.54 6.90
C GLN A 150 16.72 16.00 6.44
N ARG A 151 15.53 16.60 6.61
CA ARG A 151 15.33 18.02 6.30
C ARG A 151 16.33 18.91 7.05
N LEU A 152 16.48 18.70 8.35
CA LEU A 152 17.40 19.45 9.18
C LEU A 152 18.87 19.26 8.74
N LEU A 153 19.27 18.00 8.52
CA LEU A 153 20.65 17.66 8.14
C LEU A 153 21.01 18.17 6.75
N LEU A 154 20.06 18.18 5.81
CA LEU A 154 20.23 18.76 4.47
C LEU A 154 20.39 20.28 4.54
N GLN A 155 19.56 20.97 5.35
CA GLN A 155 19.68 22.42 5.55
C GLN A 155 20.99 22.83 6.22
N LEU A 156 21.51 22.02 7.13
CA LEU A 156 22.80 22.24 7.78
C LEU A 156 23.99 21.78 6.93
N HIS A 157 23.76 21.30 5.70
CA HIS A 157 24.77 20.74 4.80
C HIS A 157 25.60 19.58 5.39
N ILE A 158 25.07 18.90 6.43
CA ILE A 158 25.67 17.71 7.03
C ILE A 158 25.39 16.48 6.15
N LEU A 159 24.16 16.35 5.65
CA LEU A 159 23.77 15.33 4.68
C LEU A 159 23.93 15.90 3.27
N LYS A 160 24.61 15.18 2.39
CA LYS A 160 24.75 15.57 0.98
C LYS A 160 23.47 15.26 0.21
N GLN A 161 23.04 16.21 -0.59
CA GLN A 161 21.96 16.03 -1.55
C GLN A 161 22.34 14.98 -2.60
N HIS A 162 21.49 14.01 -2.81
CA HIS A 162 21.65 13.00 -3.86
C HIS A 162 21.15 13.58 -5.19
N GLN A 163 22.08 13.80 -6.13
CA GLN A 163 21.76 14.31 -7.46
C GLN A 163 21.19 13.17 -8.35
N PRO A 164 20.24 13.43 -9.25
CA PRO A 164 19.72 14.77 -9.66
C PRO A 164 18.51 15.27 -8.85
N LEU A 165 18.17 14.64 -7.72
CA LEU A 165 16.98 15.00 -6.92
C LEU A 165 17.10 16.43 -6.35
N THR A 166 15.97 17.11 -6.20
CA THR A 166 15.89 18.40 -5.48
C THR A 166 16.16 18.21 -3.98
N LEU A 167 16.32 19.29 -3.23
CA LEU A 167 16.50 19.21 -1.78
C LEU A 167 15.27 18.58 -1.12
N GLU A 168 14.10 18.95 -1.59
CA GLU A 168 12.80 18.47 -1.13
C GLU A 168 12.62 16.97 -1.41
N ASP A 169 12.96 16.52 -2.61
CA ASP A 169 12.92 15.11 -3.03
C ASP A 169 13.89 14.22 -2.25
N ASN A 170 14.89 14.81 -1.61
CA ASN A 170 15.83 14.08 -0.73
C ASN A 170 15.26 13.82 0.68
N ILE A 171 14.06 14.32 1.02
CA ILE A 171 13.41 14.08 2.31
C ILE A 171 12.55 12.81 2.21
N GLN A 172 13.16 11.66 2.34
CA GLN A 172 12.60 10.35 1.98
C GLN A 172 12.38 9.40 3.17
N GLY A 173 12.72 9.82 4.38
CA GLY A 173 12.63 8.95 5.56
C GLY A 173 13.45 7.67 5.39
N VAL A 174 12.82 6.52 5.62
CA VAL A 174 13.46 5.19 5.45
C VAL A 174 13.59 4.77 3.98
N PHE A 175 12.89 5.41 3.05
CA PHE A 175 12.90 5.09 1.61
C PHE A 175 13.98 5.88 0.85
N TYR A 176 15.09 6.12 1.48
CA TYR A 176 16.16 6.99 1.01
C TYR A 176 16.83 6.47 -0.28
N VAL A 177 17.38 7.39 -1.08
CA VAL A 177 18.00 7.13 -2.40
C VAL A 177 17.04 6.41 -3.37
N SER A 178 15.82 6.94 -3.48
CA SER A 178 14.81 6.46 -4.43
C SER A 178 14.18 7.66 -5.13
N SER A 179 13.97 7.61 -6.43
CA SER A 179 13.38 8.70 -7.21
C SER A 179 11.98 9.12 -6.73
N GLY A 180 11.20 8.19 -6.18
CA GLY A 180 9.88 8.45 -5.59
C GLY A 180 9.82 8.32 -4.07
N GLY A 181 10.95 8.22 -3.37
CA GLY A 181 11.01 7.93 -1.94
C GLY A 181 10.30 8.95 -1.06
N HIS A 182 10.33 10.22 -1.41
CA HIS A 182 9.62 11.30 -0.70
C HIS A 182 8.10 11.10 -0.73
N VAL A 183 7.55 10.64 -1.86
CA VAL A 183 6.13 10.33 -2.01
C VAL A 183 5.74 9.10 -1.19
N VAL A 184 6.54 8.02 -1.27
CA VAL A 184 6.32 6.79 -0.48
C VAL A 184 6.35 7.10 1.01
N SER A 185 7.40 7.79 1.47
CA SER A 185 7.59 8.21 2.86
C SER A 185 6.42 9.03 3.38
N SER A 186 5.98 10.02 2.61
CA SER A 186 4.86 10.89 2.99
C SER A 186 3.52 10.14 3.05
N ASN A 187 3.23 9.27 2.06
CA ASN A 187 2.03 8.40 2.10
C ASN A 187 2.04 7.49 3.33
N VAL A 188 3.17 6.82 3.61
CA VAL A 188 3.32 5.96 4.79
C VAL A 188 3.06 6.76 6.06
N SER A 189 3.64 7.94 6.20
CA SER A 189 3.41 8.80 7.37
C SER A 189 1.94 9.20 7.55
N VAL A 190 1.22 9.52 6.46
CA VAL A 190 -0.23 9.80 6.50
C VAL A 190 -1.01 8.57 6.99
N LEU A 191 -0.72 7.39 6.48
CA LEU A 191 -1.40 6.15 6.88
C LEU A 191 -1.21 5.87 8.38
N PHE A 192 0.03 5.95 8.88
CA PHE A 192 0.34 5.75 10.29
C PHE A 192 -0.24 6.86 11.18
N CYS A 193 -0.25 8.10 10.72
CA CYS A 193 -0.89 9.23 11.42
C CYS A 193 -2.40 9.00 11.57
N VAL A 194 -3.11 8.65 10.51
CA VAL A 194 -4.55 8.38 10.55
C VAL A 194 -4.86 7.19 11.46
N TYR A 195 -4.10 6.09 11.34
CA TYR A 195 -4.25 4.94 12.23
C TYR A 195 -4.06 5.35 13.70
N PHE A 196 -3.00 6.11 14.00
CA PHE A 196 -2.72 6.61 15.34
C PHE A 196 -3.86 7.48 15.85
N CYS A 197 -4.31 8.48 15.11
CA CYS A 197 -5.37 9.40 15.53
C CYS A 197 -6.70 8.69 15.85
N VAL A 198 -7.05 7.67 15.06
CA VAL A 198 -8.29 6.89 15.26
C VAL A 198 -8.21 6.00 16.49
N ASN A 199 -7.04 5.39 16.75
CA ASN A 199 -6.88 4.34 17.76
C ASN A 199 -6.27 4.82 19.08
N ALA A 200 -5.64 6.01 19.14
CA ALA A 200 -4.92 6.53 20.29
C ALA A 200 -5.83 7.33 21.27
N LYS A 201 -6.98 6.77 21.63
CA LYS A 201 -7.97 7.46 22.50
C LYS A 201 -7.44 7.84 23.89
N LYS A 202 -6.48 7.08 24.43
CA LYS A 202 -5.88 7.28 25.76
C LYS A 202 -4.58 8.09 25.74
N VAL A 203 -4.15 8.56 24.58
CA VAL A 203 -2.90 9.32 24.42
C VAL A 203 -3.15 10.81 24.72
N PRO A 204 -2.20 11.53 25.35
CA PRO A 204 -2.33 12.96 25.63
C PRO A 204 -2.67 13.79 24.38
N LEU A 205 -3.45 14.85 24.57
CA LEU A 205 -3.93 15.69 23.47
C LEU A 205 -2.79 16.29 22.63
N TRP A 206 -1.69 16.69 23.28
CA TRP A 206 -0.54 17.25 22.57
C TRP A 206 0.07 16.28 21.54
N MET A 207 0.10 14.96 21.83
CA MET A 207 0.55 13.97 20.86
C MET A 207 -0.45 13.78 19.73
N ARG A 208 -1.77 13.85 20.04
CA ARG A 208 -2.83 13.70 19.05
C ARG A 208 -2.87 14.88 18.08
N ILE A 209 -2.40 16.05 18.46
CA ILE A 209 -2.23 17.23 17.60
C ILE A 209 -0.85 17.23 16.97
N GLY A 210 0.19 16.88 17.72
CA GLY A 210 1.57 16.94 17.27
C GLY A 210 1.88 15.98 16.12
N VAL A 211 1.36 14.74 16.16
CA VAL A 211 1.61 13.77 15.09
C VAL A 211 1.03 14.23 13.74
N PRO A 212 -0.24 14.66 13.61
CA PRO A 212 -0.75 15.25 12.38
C PRO A 212 0.03 16.48 11.91
N TYR A 213 0.39 17.36 12.83
CA TYR A 213 1.18 18.55 12.51
C TYR A 213 2.56 18.18 11.93
N LEU A 214 3.30 17.26 12.56
CA LEU A 214 4.59 16.80 12.07
C LEU A 214 4.47 16.06 10.72
N THR A 215 3.39 15.29 10.52
CA THR A 215 3.10 14.64 9.25
C THR A 215 2.84 15.67 8.15
N LEU A 216 2.08 16.72 8.44
CA LEU A 216 1.84 17.81 7.49
C LEU A 216 3.15 18.54 7.16
N MET A 217 3.98 18.83 8.18
CA MET A 217 5.30 19.43 7.95
C MET A 217 6.19 18.57 7.07
N GLN A 218 6.19 17.25 7.26
CA GLN A 218 6.94 16.34 6.38
C GLN A 218 6.47 16.46 4.94
N ILE A 219 5.15 16.43 4.67
CA ILE A 219 4.57 16.53 3.33
C ILE A 219 5.01 17.84 2.65
N LEU A 220 4.96 18.96 3.39
CA LEU A 220 5.34 20.26 2.89
C LEU A 220 6.86 20.35 2.61
N PHE A 221 7.69 19.83 3.51
CA PHE A 221 9.14 19.84 3.36
C PHE A 221 9.63 18.92 2.25
N ALA A 222 8.94 17.80 2.02
CA ALA A 222 9.24 16.84 0.99
C ALA A 222 8.60 17.19 -0.38
N ASP A 223 7.95 18.32 -0.50
CA ASP A 223 7.17 18.76 -1.68
C ASP A 223 6.19 17.69 -2.21
N ALA A 224 5.73 16.78 -1.33
CA ALA A 224 4.86 15.66 -1.68
C ALA A 224 3.37 16.06 -1.72
N LYS A 225 3.04 17.15 -2.42
CA LYS A 225 1.70 17.76 -2.48
C LYS A 225 0.61 16.79 -2.96
N GLN A 226 0.96 15.91 -3.90
CA GLN A 226 0.07 14.87 -4.42
C GLN A 226 -0.41 13.90 -3.34
N VAL A 227 0.37 13.69 -2.27
CA VAL A 227 -0.03 12.83 -1.13
C VAL A 227 -1.21 13.44 -0.38
N LEU A 228 -1.21 14.78 -0.23
CA LEU A 228 -2.34 15.47 0.39
C LEU A 228 -3.60 15.34 -0.47
N LEU A 229 -3.47 15.50 -1.78
CA LEU A 229 -4.56 15.29 -2.74
C LEU A 229 -5.11 13.86 -2.64
N VAL A 230 -4.24 12.85 -2.63
CA VAL A 230 -4.63 11.44 -2.45
C VAL A 230 -5.41 11.23 -1.15
N ALA A 231 -4.92 11.77 -0.04
CA ALA A 231 -5.58 11.63 1.25
C ALA A 231 -6.98 12.27 1.26
N ILE A 232 -7.13 13.46 0.64
CA ILE A 232 -8.42 14.13 0.50
C ILE A 232 -9.36 13.30 -0.38
N LEU A 233 -8.91 12.82 -1.54
CA LEU A 233 -9.72 12.00 -2.45
C LEU A 233 -10.13 10.68 -1.79
N ALA A 234 -9.22 9.99 -1.10
CA ALA A 234 -9.54 8.77 -0.35
C ALA A 234 -10.59 9.04 0.74
N TRP A 235 -10.52 10.19 1.42
CA TRP A 235 -11.50 10.59 2.41
C TRP A 235 -12.88 10.90 1.78
N VAL A 236 -12.92 11.60 0.64
CA VAL A 236 -14.17 11.86 -0.11
C VAL A 236 -14.80 10.52 -0.55
N LEU A 237 -14.01 9.60 -1.12
CA LEU A 237 -14.50 8.27 -1.50
C LEU A 237 -14.98 7.46 -0.29
N LEU A 238 -14.34 7.60 0.87
CA LEU A 238 -14.81 6.98 2.12
C LEU A 238 -16.21 7.48 2.49
N ILE A 239 -16.45 8.78 2.40
CA ILE A 239 -17.77 9.38 2.67
C ILE A 239 -18.81 8.81 1.69
N LEU A 240 -18.51 8.83 0.40
CA LEU A 240 -19.38 8.31 -0.66
C LEU A 240 -19.70 6.81 -0.47
N SER A 241 -18.75 6.03 0.06
CA SER A 241 -18.95 4.61 0.34
C SER A 241 -19.97 4.31 1.47
N ARG A 242 -20.47 5.34 2.17
CA ARG A 242 -21.31 5.22 3.36
C ARG A 242 -22.72 5.76 3.20
N VAL A 243 -23.26 5.86 2.01
CA VAL A 243 -24.54 6.50 1.62
C VAL A 243 -25.81 5.84 2.24
N LYS A 244 -25.71 5.03 3.29
CA LYS A 244 -26.89 4.41 3.94
C LYS A 244 -27.80 5.37 4.73
N ASN A 245 -27.28 6.53 5.12
CA ASN A 245 -28.06 7.54 5.86
C ASN A 245 -27.89 8.90 5.16
N ILE A 246 -28.92 9.31 4.43
CA ILE A 246 -28.93 10.52 3.61
C ILE A 246 -28.51 11.76 4.42
N VAL A 247 -29.01 11.91 5.66
CA VAL A 247 -28.68 13.08 6.50
C VAL A 247 -27.20 13.13 6.84
N LYS A 248 -26.61 12.00 7.25
CA LYS A 248 -25.16 11.92 7.52
C LYS A 248 -24.34 12.12 6.26
N THR A 249 -24.81 11.59 5.14
CA THR A 249 -24.13 11.77 3.84
C THR A 249 -24.13 13.24 3.43
N LEU A 250 -25.25 13.95 3.60
CA LEU A 250 -25.32 15.39 3.33
C LEU A 250 -24.41 16.20 4.28
N GLN A 251 -24.36 15.86 5.57
CA GLN A 251 -23.43 16.48 6.51
C GLN A 251 -21.96 16.29 6.10
N TYR A 252 -21.58 15.07 5.72
CA TYR A 252 -20.22 14.78 5.26
C TYR A 252 -19.92 15.44 3.91
N ALA A 253 -20.89 15.47 2.98
CA ALA A 253 -20.74 16.17 1.71
C ALA A 253 -20.55 17.69 1.94
N LEU A 254 -21.28 18.28 2.87
CA LEU A 254 -21.10 19.69 3.26
C LEU A 254 -19.70 19.91 3.84
N ILE A 255 -19.24 19.06 4.76
CA ILE A 255 -17.87 19.15 5.32
C ILE A 255 -16.83 19.00 4.21
N ALA A 256 -17.00 18.03 3.31
CA ALA A 256 -16.11 17.84 2.17
C ALA A 256 -16.08 19.09 1.26
N SER A 257 -17.23 19.67 0.96
CA SER A 257 -17.31 20.91 0.17
C SER A 257 -16.59 22.08 0.86
N ILE A 258 -16.74 22.22 2.17
CA ILE A 258 -16.05 23.25 2.95
C ILE A 258 -14.52 23.02 2.90
N VAL A 259 -14.05 21.80 3.10
CA VAL A 259 -12.61 21.46 3.04
C VAL A 259 -12.04 21.74 1.65
N ILE A 260 -12.74 21.33 0.58
CA ILE A 260 -12.34 21.59 -0.80
C ILE A 260 -12.32 23.11 -1.07
N SER A 261 -13.32 23.84 -0.59
CA SER A 261 -13.38 25.31 -0.75
C SER A 261 -12.24 26.01 -0.01
N ILE A 262 -11.92 25.57 1.21
CA ILE A 262 -10.76 26.08 1.96
C ILE A 262 -9.47 25.76 1.23
N PHE A 263 -9.30 24.52 0.75
CA PHE A 263 -8.12 24.12 -0.02
C PHE A 263 -7.97 24.95 -1.29
N TRP A 264 -9.07 25.16 -2.05
CA TRP A 264 -9.11 26.03 -3.22
C TRP A 264 -8.74 27.46 -2.88
N TRP A 265 -9.29 27.99 -1.77
CA TRP A 265 -8.93 29.35 -1.30
C TRP A 265 -7.44 29.42 -0.93
N CYS A 266 -6.89 28.42 -0.25
CA CYS A 266 -5.46 28.34 0.08
C CYS A 266 -4.58 28.38 -1.15
N ILE A 267 -4.93 27.68 -2.23
CA ILE A 267 -4.19 27.70 -3.50
C ILE A 267 -4.03 29.13 -4.02
N TRP A 268 -5.04 29.97 -3.85
CA TRP A 268 -5.02 31.34 -4.39
C TRP A 268 -4.49 32.40 -3.42
N ASN A 269 -4.47 32.15 -2.13
CA ASN A 269 -4.20 33.17 -1.10
C ASN A 269 -3.03 32.83 -0.16
N VAL A 270 -2.47 31.62 -0.23
CA VAL A 270 -1.38 31.20 0.66
C VAL A 270 -0.18 30.76 -0.19
N ASP A 271 0.98 31.39 0.03
CA ASP A 271 2.20 31.15 -0.78
C ASP A 271 2.67 29.70 -0.75
N ALA A 272 2.53 29.01 0.40
CA ALA A 272 2.85 27.57 0.52
C ALA A 272 2.08 26.67 -0.46
N PHE A 273 0.94 27.16 -0.99
CA PHE A 273 0.09 26.45 -1.94
C PHE A 273 0.25 26.97 -3.38
N GLU A 274 1.09 27.97 -3.61
CA GLU A 274 1.36 28.53 -4.95
C GLU A 274 1.71 27.45 -6.00
N PRO A 275 2.52 26.42 -5.69
CA PRO A 275 2.84 25.36 -6.64
C PRO A 275 1.63 24.60 -7.18
N TYR A 276 0.50 24.59 -6.45
CA TYR A 276 -0.74 24.00 -6.99
C TYR A 276 -1.36 24.84 -8.11
N ARG A 277 -1.10 26.15 -8.19
CA ARG A 277 -1.55 27.02 -9.29
C ARG A 277 -0.94 26.62 -10.62
N THR A 278 0.31 26.12 -10.58
CA THR A 278 1.03 25.64 -11.76
C THR A 278 0.30 24.47 -12.41
N TRP A 279 -0.46 23.70 -11.62
CA TRP A 279 -1.21 22.54 -12.11
C TRP A 279 -2.61 22.88 -12.65
N ILE A 280 -3.07 24.14 -12.52
CA ILE A 280 -4.39 24.58 -12.99
C ILE A 280 -4.21 25.41 -14.27
N ARG A 281 -3.61 24.80 -15.30
CA ARG A 281 -3.38 25.46 -16.60
C ARG A 281 -4.00 24.65 -17.72
N PRO A 282 -4.74 25.28 -18.66
CA PRO A 282 -5.28 24.57 -19.82
C PRO A 282 -4.20 23.91 -20.68
N GLU A 283 -3.01 24.52 -20.77
CA GLU A 283 -1.85 24.00 -21.50
C GLU A 283 -1.37 22.66 -20.92
N ILE A 284 -1.61 22.41 -19.62
CA ILE A 284 -1.21 21.18 -18.94
C ILE A 284 -2.32 20.11 -19.02
N TYR A 285 -3.57 20.51 -18.83
CA TYR A 285 -4.71 19.61 -18.69
C TYR A 285 -5.70 19.64 -19.86
N GLY A 286 -5.46 20.48 -20.88
CA GLY A 286 -6.27 20.42 -22.09
C GLY A 286 -6.21 19.04 -22.77
N PRO A 287 -7.05 18.76 -23.79
CA PRO A 287 -7.04 17.47 -24.50
C PRO A 287 -5.66 17.09 -25.07
N ASP A 288 -4.87 18.11 -25.48
CA ASP A 288 -3.51 17.97 -26.00
C ASP A 288 -2.46 18.46 -25.00
N GLY A 289 -2.84 18.71 -23.76
CA GLY A 289 -1.95 19.15 -22.70
C GLY A 289 -0.94 18.07 -22.29
N ASP A 290 0.29 18.45 -21.98
CA ASP A 290 1.38 17.51 -21.69
C ASP A 290 1.05 16.50 -20.59
N ALA A 291 0.36 16.94 -19.51
CA ALA A 291 -0.05 16.04 -18.43
C ALA A 291 -1.09 15.01 -18.90
N THR A 292 -2.05 15.42 -19.74
CA THR A 292 -3.05 14.54 -20.33
C THR A 292 -2.38 13.52 -21.24
N VAL A 293 -1.52 13.98 -22.14
CA VAL A 293 -0.76 13.12 -23.07
C VAL A 293 0.07 12.11 -22.29
N GLN A 294 0.78 12.53 -21.23
CA GLN A 294 1.57 11.61 -20.41
C GLN A 294 0.72 10.54 -19.72
N LYS A 295 -0.39 10.92 -19.08
CA LYS A 295 -1.28 9.97 -18.41
C LYS A 295 -2.00 9.03 -19.36
N GLU A 296 -2.34 9.49 -20.55
CA GLU A 296 -3.00 8.66 -21.57
C GLU A 296 -2.03 7.84 -22.42
N THR A 297 -0.71 8.06 -22.28
CA THR A 297 0.33 7.39 -23.08
C THR A 297 0.16 5.86 -23.06
N ALA A 298 -0.18 5.26 -21.91
CA ALA A 298 -0.45 3.84 -21.83
C ALA A 298 -1.54 3.38 -22.80
N PHE A 299 -2.67 4.08 -22.83
CA PHE A 299 -3.81 3.73 -23.67
C PHE A 299 -3.57 4.05 -25.14
N ARG A 300 -2.67 4.98 -25.43
CA ARG A 300 -2.29 5.31 -26.82
C ARG A 300 -1.26 4.35 -27.37
N LEU A 301 -0.23 3.96 -26.61
CA LEU A 301 0.90 3.16 -27.12
C LEU A 301 0.70 1.65 -26.96
N ILE A 302 0.26 1.17 -25.80
CA ILE A 302 0.16 -0.27 -25.52
C ILE A 302 -0.67 -1.02 -26.56
N PRO A 303 -1.88 -0.55 -27.00
CA PRO A 303 -2.70 -1.27 -27.98
C PRO A 303 -2.07 -1.37 -29.37
N HIS A 304 -1.14 -0.49 -29.75
CA HIS A 304 -0.43 -0.59 -31.03
C HIS A 304 0.45 -1.83 -31.13
N TYR A 305 0.86 -2.39 -29.98
CA TYR A 305 1.67 -3.59 -29.90
C TYR A 305 0.84 -4.87 -29.83
N TYR A 306 -0.49 -4.77 -29.76
CA TYR A 306 -1.36 -5.94 -29.70
C TYR A 306 -1.41 -6.64 -31.07
N GLN A 307 -1.00 -7.90 -31.10
CA GLN A 307 -0.95 -8.73 -32.31
C GLN A 307 -2.19 -9.63 -32.45
N SER A 308 -2.90 -9.85 -31.35
CA SER A 308 -4.06 -10.75 -31.33
C SER A 308 -5.07 -10.33 -30.24
N LEU A 309 -6.26 -10.93 -30.27
CA LEU A 309 -7.26 -10.77 -29.20
C LEU A 309 -6.73 -11.24 -27.83
N LEU A 310 -5.75 -12.16 -27.81
CA LEU A 310 -5.16 -12.65 -26.56
C LEU A 310 -4.47 -11.53 -25.80
N ASN A 311 -3.90 -10.53 -26.47
CA ASN A 311 -3.26 -9.39 -25.80
C ASN A 311 -4.27 -8.52 -25.04
N TRP A 312 -5.52 -8.41 -25.49
CA TRP A 312 -6.56 -7.73 -24.72
C TRP A 312 -6.87 -8.44 -23.40
N PHE A 313 -6.83 -9.78 -23.39
CA PHE A 313 -7.11 -10.58 -22.20
C PHE A 313 -5.89 -10.73 -21.29
N PHE A 314 -4.69 -10.89 -21.86
CA PHE A 314 -3.47 -11.24 -21.12
C PHE A 314 -2.35 -10.18 -21.21
N GLY A 315 -2.61 -9.01 -21.79
CA GLY A 315 -1.64 -7.91 -21.89
C GLY A 315 -0.47 -8.22 -22.83
N LEU A 316 0.65 -7.53 -22.58
CA LEU A 316 1.92 -7.69 -23.30
C LEU A 316 2.96 -8.52 -22.54
N GLY A 317 2.61 -9.05 -21.36
CA GLY A 317 3.51 -9.83 -20.52
C GLY A 317 3.93 -9.09 -19.24
N PRO A 318 4.12 -9.81 -18.13
CA PRO A 318 4.49 -9.23 -16.85
C PRO A 318 5.81 -8.45 -16.94
N GLY A 319 5.81 -7.21 -16.45
CA GLY A 319 6.95 -6.31 -16.51
C GLY A 319 7.33 -5.83 -17.91
N HIS A 320 6.44 -5.91 -18.88
CA HIS A 320 6.66 -5.47 -20.27
C HIS A 320 6.07 -4.09 -20.56
N THR A 321 5.36 -3.45 -19.61
CA THR A 321 4.73 -2.16 -19.88
C THR A 321 5.11 -1.08 -18.84
N ILE A 322 4.15 -0.42 -18.25
CA ILE A 322 4.31 0.80 -17.46
C ILE A 322 4.15 0.60 -15.96
N GLY A 323 4.05 -0.65 -15.51
CA GLY A 323 4.12 -0.98 -14.09
C GLY A 323 5.52 -0.69 -13.51
N ARG A 324 5.68 -0.88 -12.21
CA ARG A 324 6.97 -0.67 -11.53
C ARG A 324 8.07 -1.57 -12.11
N LEU A 325 7.76 -2.85 -12.36
CA LEU A 325 8.74 -3.81 -12.85
C LEU A 325 9.27 -3.41 -14.23
N GLY A 326 8.42 -3.19 -15.22
CA GLY A 326 8.80 -2.79 -16.57
C GLY A 326 9.24 -1.35 -16.64
N GLY A 327 8.55 -0.44 -15.94
CA GLY A 327 8.78 0.99 -15.99
C GLY A 327 10.20 1.41 -15.60
N TRP A 328 10.76 0.84 -14.54
CA TRP A 328 12.12 1.18 -14.10
C TRP A 328 12.89 0.07 -13.40
N MET A 329 12.24 -0.90 -12.74
CA MET A 329 12.95 -1.87 -11.91
C MET A 329 13.88 -2.77 -12.70
N ILE A 330 13.46 -3.28 -13.87
CA ILE A 330 14.33 -4.09 -14.75
C ILE A 330 15.48 -3.23 -15.27
N ARG A 331 15.26 -1.98 -15.62
CA ARG A 331 16.28 -1.06 -16.09
C ARG A 331 17.32 -0.74 -15.00
N ASP A 332 16.85 -0.33 -13.82
CA ASP A 332 17.72 0.12 -12.73
C ASP A 332 18.51 -1.03 -12.10
N TYR A 333 17.98 -2.26 -12.18
CA TYR A 333 18.62 -3.48 -11.69
C TYR A 333 18.98 -4.46 -12.81
N ALA A 334 19.21 -3.97 -14.03
CA ALA A 334 19.51 -4.81 -15.20
C ALA A 334 20.67 -5.78 -14.95
N ALA A 335 21.74 -5.32 -14.30
CA ALA A 335 22.90 -6.15 -13.97
C ALA A 335 22.54 -7.38 -13.09
N LEU A 336 21.45 -7.30 -12.31
CA LEU A 336 20.97 -8.40 -11.47
C LEU A 336 19.91 -9.22 -12.19
N LEU A 337 18.94 -8.57 -12.85
CA LEU A 337 17.72 -9.22 -13.34
C LEU A 337 17.88 -9.84 -14.73
N VAL A 338 18.64 -9.19 -15.64
CA VAL A 338 18.85 -9.73 -17.00
C VAL A 338 19.57 -11.08 -17.00
N PRO A 339 20.63 -11.31 -16.18
CA PRO A 339 21.23 -12.64 -16.06
C PRO A 339 20.28 -13.72 -15.51
N LEU A 340 19.24 -13.32 -14.77
CA LEU A 340 18.18 -14.22 -14.28
C LEU A 340 17.07 -14.45 -15.30
N GLY A 341 17.20 -13.91 -16.52
CA GLY A 341 16.25 -14.08 -17.61
C GLY A 341 15.15 -13.03 -17.67
N ALA A 342 15.33 -11.84 -17.05
CA ALA A 342 14.38 -10.76 -17.22
C ALA A 342 14.37 -10.27 -18.67
N THR A 343 13.16 -10.01 -19.17
CA THR A 343 12.92 -9.50 -20.50
C THR A 343 12.28 -8.11 -20.45
N THR A 344 12.46 -7.33 -21.51
CA THR A 344 11.87 -6.00 -21.69
C THR A 344 11.07 -5.94 -22.99
N HIS A 345 10.21 -4.94 -23.12
CA HIS A 345 9.41 -4.75 -24.31
C HIS A 345 9.63 -3.33 -24.90
N PRO A 346 9.61 -3.15 -26.23
CA PRO A 346 9.85 -1.85 -26.87
C PRO A 346 8.88 -0.75 -26.42
N VAL A 347 7.62 -1.08 -26.11
CA VAL A 347 6.62 -0.10 -25.65
C VAL A 347 7.08 0.66 -24.40
N THR A 348 7.82 0.01 -23.50
CA THR A 348 8.36 0.69 -22.28
C THR A 348 9.31 1.81 -22.68
N GLN A 349 10.18 1.58 -23.68
CA GLN A 349 11.11 2.60 -24.14
C GLN A 349 10.37 3.76 -24.82
N GLU A 350 9.31 3.49 -25.59
CA GLU A 350 8.49 4.56 -26.17
C GLU A 350 7.80 5.42 -25.10
N VAL A 351 7.26 4.78 -24.07
CA VAL A 351 6.68 5.50 -22.93
C VAL A 351 7.72 6.39 -22.23
N TRP A 352 8.94 5.88 -22.03
CA TRP A 352 10.04 6.65 -21.48
C TRP A 352 10.40 7.85 -22.36
N ASN A 353 10.43 7.68 -23.67
CA ASN A 353 10.75 8.77 -24.61
C ASN A 353 9.71 9.89 -24.55
N VAL A 354 8.43 9.57 -24.40
CA VAL A 354 7.36 10.57 -24.19
C VAL A 354 7.60 11.35 -22.90
N TRP A 355 7.90 10.66 -21.80
CA TRP A 355 8.07 11.29 -20.49
C TRP A 355 9.35 12.13 -20.41
N ASN A 356 10.49 11.59 -20.86
CA ASN A 356 11.77 12.30 -20.83
C ASN A 356 11.79 13.57 -21.68
N GLY A 357 10.93 13.72 -22.64
CA GLY A 357 10.78 14.93 -23.45
C GLY A 357 9.93 16.02 -22.80
N SER A 358 9.27 15.74 -21.68
CA SER A 358 8.34 16.67 -21.04
C SER A 358 9.01 17.51 -19.96
N TYR A 359 8.64 18.80 -19.88
CA TYR A 359 9.00 19.68 -18.78
C TYR A 359 8.26 19.35 -17.47
N LEU A 360 7.23 18.52 -17.54
CA LEU A 360 6.46 18.03 -16.40
C LEU A 360 7.05 16.73 -15.82
N ASP A 361 8.35 16.68 -15.62
CA ASP A 361 9.02 15.55 -14.94
C ASP A 361 8.60 15.49 -13.47
N SER A 362 7.38 15.02 -13.24
CA SER A 362 6.75 14.91 -11.93
C SER A 362 6.08 13.55 -11.80
N SER A 363 6.17 12.98 -10.61
CA SER A 363 5.51 11.72 -10.29
C SER A 363 3.99 11.76 -10.48
N LEU A 364 3.34 12.93 -10.34
CA LEU A 364 1.90 13.08 -10.57
C LEU A 364 1.52 12.85 -12.03
N PHE A 365 2.33 13.36 -12.96
CA PHE A 365 2.07 13.32 -14.40
C PHE A 365 2.76 12.15 -15.09
N SER A 366 3.61 11.41 -14.36
CA SER A 366 4.28 10.22 -14.89
C SER A 366 3.30 9.29 -15.62
N PRO A 367 3.67 8.80 -16.82
CA PRO A 367 2.89 7.79 -17.53
C PRO A 367 2.84 6.44 -16.81
N PHE A 368 3.72 6.24 -15.81
CA PHE A 368 3.81 5.00 -15.01
C PHE A 368 2.81 5.05 -13.86
N TRP A 369 1.77 4.21 -13.90
CA TRP A 369 0.75 4.13 -12.87
C TRP A 369 0.12 2.73 -12.77
N GLY A 370 -0.26 2.34 -11.54
CA GLY A 370 -0.51 0.96 -11.18
C GLY A 370 -1.63 0.27 -11.93
N TRP A 371 -2.83 0.88 -12.04
CA TRP A 371 -3.96 0.22 -12.71
C TRP A 371 -3.70 0.02 -14.21
N ALA A 372 -3.07 0.99 -14.87
CA ALA A 372 -2.70 0.86 -16.26
C ALA A 372 -1.52 -0.11 -16.46
N GLY A 373 -0.60 -0.20 -15.48
CA GLY A 373 0.47 -1.21 -15.48
C GLY A 373 -0.11 -2.63 -15.43
N ILE A 374 -1.01 -2.90 -14.47
CA ILE A 374 -1.68 -4.21 -14.37
C ILE A 374 -2.43 -4.57 -15.66
N TRP A 375 -3.17 -3.59 -16.23
CA TRP A 375 -3.86 -3.81 -17.50
C TRP A 375 -2.89 -4.04 -18.67
N GLY A 376 -1.85 -3.24 -18.76
CA GLY A 376 -0.85 -3.36 -19.80
C GLY A 376 -0.10 -4.69 -19.78
N ASP A 377 0.36 -5.09 -18.60
CA ASP A 377 1.13 -6.32 -18.41
C ASP A 377 0.27 -7.58 -18.49
N LEU A 378 -0.92 -7.57 -17.88
CA LEU A 378 -1.73 -8.78 -17.67
C LEU A 378 -3.12 -8.74 -18.34
N GLY A 379 -3.43 -7.66 -19.06
CA GLY A 379 -4.70 -7.50 -19.77
C GLY A 379 -5.92 -7.39 -18.84
N TYR A 380 -7.11 -7.53 -19.43
CA TYR A 380 -8.36 -7.49 -18.67
C TYR A 380 -8.52 -8.65 -17.70
N ALA A 381 -7.96 -9.82 -17.99
CA ALA A 381 -8.02 -10.98 -17.09
C ALA A 381 -7.22 -10.73 -15.82
N GLY A 382 -5.99 -10.18 -15.94
CA GLY A 382 -5.17 -9.83 -14.80
C GLY A 382 -5.78 -8.69 -13.96
N LEU A 383 -6.27 -7.65 -14.63
CA LEU A 383 -6.96 -6.55 -13.94
C LEU A 383 -8.20 -7.04 -13.18
N ALA A 384 -9.04 -7.87 -13.80
CA ALA A 384 -10.23 -8.43 -13.16
C ALA A 384 -9.87 -9.34 -11.97
N ALA A 385 -8.86 -10.20 -12.11
CA ALA A 385 -8.39 -11.07 -11.02
C ALA A 385 -7.82 -10.25 -9.85
N TYR A 386 -7.06 -9.19 -10.12
CA TYR A 386 -6.54 -8.30 -9.08
C TYR A 386 -7.65 -7.49 -8.40
N LEU A 387 -8.60 -6.95 -9.16
CA LEU A 387 -9.78 -6.25 -8.62
C LEU A 387 -10.66 -7.18 -7.77
N TYR A 388 -10.76 -8.47 -8.12
CA TYR A 388 -11.44 -9.46 -7.29
C TYR A 388 -10.73 -9.64 -5.93
N LEU A 389 -9.40 -9.71 -5.90
CA LEU A 389 -8.63 -9.75 -4.65
C LEU A 389 -8.84 -8.46 -3.83
N CYS A 390 -8.83 -7.30 -4.46
CA CYS A 390 -9.16 -6.03 -3.84
C CYS A 390 -10.57 -6.03 -3.24
N LEU A 391 -11.56 -6.53 -3.97
CA LEU A 391 -12.95 -6.65 -3.50
C LEU A 391 -13.07 -7.58 -2.28
N LEU A 392 -12.34 -8.70 -2.26
CA LEU A 392 -12.31 -9.59 -1.10
C LEU A 392 -11.80 -8.87 0.16
N VAL A 393 -10.71 -8.11 0.04
CA VAL A 393 -10.17 -7.32 1.15
C VAL A 393 -11.17 -6.25 1.59
N TRP A 394 -11.75 -5.51 0.65
CA TRP A 394 -12.74 -4.47 0.94
C TRP A 394 -13.95 -5.00 1.71
N VAL A 395 -14.55 -6.09 1.23
CA VAL A 395 -15.78 -6.65 1.80
C VAL A 395 -15.52 -7.37 3.11
N LYS A 396 -14.42 -8.14 3.20
CA LYS A 396 -14.17 -9.05 4.33
C LYS A 396 -13.31 -8.43 5.43
N LEU A 397 -12.41 -7.52 5.09
CA LEU A 397 -11.37 -7.02 6.02
C LEU A 397 -11.51 -5.55 6.36
N CYS A 398 -12.27 -4.76 5.57
CA CYS A 398 -12.45 -3.34 5.78
C CYS A 398 -13.87 -2.96 6.26
N PRO A 399 -14.35 -3.43 7.45
CA PRO A 399 -15.67 -3.08 7.94
C PRO A 399 -15.73 -1.67 8.56
N ASP A 400 -14.63 -1.15 9.07
CA ASP A 400 -14.51 0.15 9.73
C ASP A 400 -13.93 1.25 8.83
N ASN A 401 -14.09 2.51 9.23
CA ASN A 401 -13.65 3.67 8.46
C ASN A 401 -12.12 3.73 8.29
N CYS A 402 -11.38 3.30 9.30
CA CYS A 402 -9.93 3.34 9.26
C CYS A 402 -9.40 2.36 8.20
N SER A 403 -9.83 1.09 8.25
CA SER A 403 -9.45 0.09 7.25
C SER A 403 -9.89 0.48 5.83
N ARG A 404 -11.08 1.08 5.68
CA ARG A 404 -11.57 1.57 4.38
C ARG A 404 -10.72 2.71 3.86
N PHE A 405 -10.37 3.67 4.71
CA PHE A 405 -9.49 4.77 4.31
C PHE A 405 -8.14 4.25 3.83
N MET A 406 -7.54 3.29 4.57
CA MET A 406 -6.28 2.65 4.16
C MET A 406 -6.41 2.01 2.78
N PHE A 407 -7.48 1.24 2.56
CA PHE A 407 -7.72 0.59 1.27
C PHE A 407 -7.97 1.60 0.14
N LEU A 408 -8.74 2.66 0.38
CA LEU A 408 -9.01 3.68 -0.63
C LEU A 408 -7.76 4.45 -1.04
N ASN A 409 -6.74 4.54 -0.16
CA ASN A 409 -5.44 5.06 -0.57
C ASN A 409 -4.76 4.17 -1.63
N ILE A 410 -4.94 2.83 -1.61
CA ILE A 410 -4.47 1.96 -2.69
C ILE A 410 -5.17 2.34 -4.00
N VAL A 411 -6.51 2.46 -3.95
CA VAL A 411 -7.31 2.76 -5.13
C VAL A 411 -6.88 4.07 -5.78
N VAL A 412 -6.78 5.15 -4.98
CA VAL A 412 -6.44 6.49 -5.50
C VAL A 412 -4.99 6.54 -5.99
N ASN A 413 -4.05 6.03 -5.20
CA ASN A 413 -2.64 6.01 -5.61
C ASN A 413 -2.41 5.21 -6.89
N GLY A 414 -3.16 4.12 -7.11
CA GLY A 414 -3.06 3.31 -8.31
C GLY A 414 -3.38 4.07 -9.61
N PHE A 415 -4.12 5.19 -9.56
CA PHE A 415 -4.37 6.08 -10.69
C PHE A 415 -3.28 7.13 -10.92
N ILE A 416 -2.43 7.35 -9.91
CA ILE A 416 -1.42 8.42 -9.95
C ILE A 416 -0.02 7.84 -10.10
N PHE A 417 0.27 6.73 -9.38
CA PHE A 417 1.59 6.13 -9.27
C PHE A 417 1.54 4.61 -9.41
N THR A 418 2.71 3.98 -9.47
CA THR A 418 2.87 2.53 -9.32
C THR A 418 2.98 2.11 -7.84
N LEU A 419 2.35 2.85 -6.91
CA LEU A 419 2.40 2.52 -5.48
C LEU A 419 1.65 1.24 -5.12
N THR A 420 0.78 0.75 -5.99
CA THR A 420 0.19 -0.60 -5.89
C THR A 420 1.22 -1.73 -5.95
N GLU A 421 2.43 -1.42 -6.45
CA GLU A 421 3.57 -2.32 -6.56
C GLU A 421 4.73 -1.88 -5.64
N GLU A 422 4.55 -0.86 -4.77
CA GLU A 422 5.58 -0.39 -3.85
C GLU A 422 5.49 -1.15 -2.52
N PRO A 423 6.48 -2.00 -2.19
CA PRO A 423 6.41 -2.86 -1.00
C PRO A 423 6.27 -2.07 0.29
N GLY A 424 7.03 -0.98 0.47
CA GLY A 424 6.98 -0.15 1.67
C GLY A 424 5.60 0.45 1.95
N PHE A 425 4.91 0.91 0.91
CA PHE A 425 3.55 1.44 1.00
C PHE A 425 2.52 0.33 1.20
N MET A 426 2.53 -0.69 0.33
CA MET A 426 1.51 -1.75 0.34
C MET A 426 1.56 -2.62 1.59
N LEU A 427 2.76 -2.97 2.06
CA LEU A 427 2.90 -3.76 3.28
C LEU A 427 2.56 -2.93 4.53
N SER A 428 2.75 -1.59 4.50
CA SER A 428 2.26 -0.70 5.56
C SER A 428 0.73 -0.75 5.65
N ILE A 429 0.02 -0.70 4.52
CA ILE A 429 -1.45 -0.84 4.50
C ILE A 429 -1.87 -2.22 5.01
N ALA A 430 -1.21 -3.29 4.54
CA ALA A 430 -1.47 -4.65 5.02
C ALA A 430 -1.29 -4.77 6.54
N ALA A 431 -0.21 -4.20 7.07
CA ALA A 431 0.07 -4.20 8.50
C ALA A 431 -1.02 -3.44 9.28
N LEU A 432 -1.44 -2.26 8.82
CA LEU A 432 -2.45 -1.45 9.50
C LEU A 432 -3.85 -2.07 9.44
N ILE A 433 -4.27 -2.63 8.29
CA ILE A 433 -5.53 -3.39 8.17
C ILE A 433 -5.47 -4.65 9.04
N GLY A 434 -4.35 -5.36 9.03
CA GLY A 434 -4.13 -6.54 9.87
C GLY A 434 -4.19 -6.22 11.37
N LEU A 435 -3.61 -5.09 11.81
CA LEU A 435 -3.74 -4.61 13.18
C LEU A 435 -5.20 -4.29 13.56
N GLN A 436 -5.98 -3.69 12.65
CA GLN A 436 -7.42 -3.45 12.87
C GLN A 436 -8.17 -4.77 13.01
N TRP A 437 -7.85 -5.78 12.21
CA TRP A 437 -8.41 -7.12 12.35
C TRP A 437 -8.10 -7.71 13.73
N GLN A 438 -6.83 -7.75 14.13
CA GLN A 438 -6.40 -8.30 15.41
C GLN A 438 -6.99 -7.53 16.60
N GLU A 439 -7.14 -6.23 16.52
CA GLU A 439 -7.76 -5.42 17.56
C GLU A 439 -9.24 -5.81 17.78
N ARG A 440 -9.96 -6.11 16.69
CA ARG A 440 -11.35 -6.61 16.80
C ARG A 440 -11.40 -7.97 17.47
N GLN A 441 -10.50 -8.89 17.11
CA GLN A 441 -10.43 -10.21 17.71
C GLN A 441 -10.13 -10.16 19.22
N VAL A 442 -9.17 -9.33 19.61
CA VAL A 442 -8.81 -9.13 21.02
C VAL A 442 -9.97 -8.53 21.82
N LYS A 443 -10.68 -7.52 21.26
CA LYS A 443 -11.86 -6.94 21.92
C LYS A 443 -13.00 -7.95 22.08
N GLN A 444 -13.24 -8.80 21.09
CA GLN A 444 -14.23 -9.86 21.19
C GLN A 444 -13.86 -10.86 22.28
N MET A 445 -12.62 -11.33 22.35
CA MET A 445 -12.16 -12.23 23.42
C MET A 445 -12.38 -11.62 24.81
N GLN A 446 -11.96 -10.36 25.02
CA GLN A 446 -12.14 -9.69 26.29
C GLN A 446 -13.62 -9.50 26.68
N HIS A 447 -14.48 -9.26 25.70
CA HIS A 447 -15.92 -9.18 25.93
C HIS A 447 -16.51 -10.53 26.39
N TYR A 448 -16.14 -11.64 25.75
CA TYR A 448 -16.54 -12.98 26.17
C TYR A 448 -16.05 -13.31 27.58
N GLU A 449 -14.78 -13.04 27.89
CA GLU A 449 -14.22 -13.26 29.23
C GLU A 449 -15.01 -12.49 30.30
N THR A 450 -15.39 -11.24 30.02
CA THR A 450 -16.20 -10.42 30.93
C THR A 450 -17.61 -11.00 31.13
N LEU A 451 -18.26 -11.50 30.07
CA LEU A 451 -19.58 -12.13 30.16
C LEU A 451 -19.53 -13.42 30.99
N TYR A 452 -18.49 -14.23 30.83
CA TYR A 452 -18.29 -15.43 31.64
C TYR A 452 -18.04 -15.10 33.11
N ALA A 453 -17.16 -14.11 33.37
CA ALA A 453 -16.83 -13.69 34.75
C ALA A 453 -18.05 -13.10 35.49
N THR A 454 -19.00 -12.48 34.78
CA THR A 454 -20.21 -11.87 35.34
C THR A 454 -21.39 -12.86 35.41
N GLY A 455 -21.21 -14.10 35.04
CA GLY A 455 -22.28 -15.12 35.02
C GLY A 455 -23.37 -14.93 33.97
N ARG A 456 -23.32 -13.85 33.18
CA ARG A 456 -24.30 -13.51 32.12
C ARG A 456 -24.19 -14.42 30.88
N ALA A 457 -23.10 -15.14 30.71
CA ALA A 457 -22.95 -16.07 29.60
C ALA A 457 -23.86 -17.31 29.70
N LYS A 458 -24.29 -17.72 30.89
CA LYS A 458 -25.24 -18.84 31.06
C LYS A 458 -26.64 -18.53 30.51
N SER A 459 -27.09 -17.26 30.58
CA SER A 459 -28.42 -16.86 30.08
C SER A 459 -28.54 -16.78 28.56
N LEU A 460 -27.44 -16.65 27.84
CA LEU A 460 -27.44 -16.61 26.36
C LEU A 460 -27.45 -17.99 25.71
N VAL A 461 -27.00 -19.05 26.44
CA VAL A 461 -27.03 -20.43 25.97
C VAL A 461 -28.40 -21.07 26.21
N GLU A 462 -29.19 -20.57 27.19
CA GLU A 462 -30.50 -21.11 27.53
C GLU A 462 -31.66 -20.48 26.70
N VAL A 463 -31.41 -19.51 25.83
CA VAL A 463 -32.46 -18.79 25.06
C VAL A 463 -32.59 -19.29 23.61
N GLU A 464 -31.90 -20.32 23.18
CA GLU A 464 -32.24 -21.03 21.93
C GLU A 464 -32.79 -22.47 22.22
N PRO A 465 -34.09 -22.60 22.51
CA PRO A 465 -34.82 -23.86 22.24
C PRO A 465 -35.67 -23.66 20.98
N ASN A 466 -35.46 -24.54 20.02
CA ASN A 466 -36.24 -24.86 18.83
C ASN A 466 -35.98 -24.09 17.55
#